data_5eaa7c131087e703df5ecd31ca964ef4
#
_entry.id   5eaa7c131087e703df5ecd31ca964ef4
#
_cell.length_a   1.000
_cell.length_b   1.000
_cell.length_c   1.000
_cell.angle_alpha   90.00
_cell.angle_beta   90.00
_cell.angle_gamma   90.00
#
_symmetry.space_group_name_H-M   'P 1'
#
loop_
_entity.id
_entity.type
_entity.pdbx_description
1 polymer ?
#
loop_
_entity_poly.entity_id
_entity_poly.type
_entity_poly.pdbx_seq_one_letter_code
_entity_poly.pdbx_strand_id
1 'polypeptide(L)' 'MNNMELVHADNLTPDQLMEGDLIKINDDIVEVVNIDSDATGSIYAVEHQNEFGEIEIAEYNFDDLIPLYVFIEEDEE' A
#
# COMPACT_ATOMS: atom_id res chain seq x y z
N MET A 1 -15.12 -17.05 17.25
CA MET A 1 -14.37 -15.79 17.35
C MET A 1 -13.79 -15.49 15.98
N ASN A 2 -13.99 -14.26 15.51
CA ASN A 2 -13.51 -13.86 14.18
C ASN A 2 -12.08 -13.38 14.29
N ASN A 3 -11.22 -13.90 13.42
CA ASN A 3 -9.84 -13.47 13.32
C ASN A 3 -9.67 -12.66 12.04
N MET A 4 -8.90 -11.59 12.14
CA MET A 4 -8.54 -10.80 10.97
C MET A 4 -7.17 -11.26 10.49
N GLU A 5 -7.06 -11.52 9.20
CA GLU A 5 -5.81 -11.93 8.59
C GLU A 5 -5.47 -10.99 7.43
N LEU A 6 -4.21 -10.61 7.37
CA LEU A 6 -3.70 -9.75 6.30
C LEU A 6 -3.21 -10.62 5.16
N VAL A 7 -3.81 -10.47 3.98
CA VAL A 7 -3.50 -11.31 2.82
C VAL A 7 -3.16 -10.45 1.61
N HIS A 8 -2.30 -10.96 0.75
CA HIS A 8 -1.99 -10.34 -0.53
C HIS A 8 -3.22 -10.42 -1.44
N ALA A 9 -3.71 -9.28 -1.87
CA ALA A 9 -4.93 -9.20 -2.68
C ALA A 9 -4.65 -8.97 -4.16
N ASP A 10 -3.69 -8.10 -4.48
CA ASP A 10 -3.42 -7.72 -5.86
C ASP A 10 -2.05 -7.05 -5.95
N ASN A 11 -1.61 -6.80 -7.17
CA ASN A 11 -0.45 -5.96 -7.45
C ASN A 11 -0.94 -4.78 -8.27
N LEU A 12 -0.74 -3.57 -7.76
CA LEU A 12 -1.25 -2.36 -8.38
C LEU A 12 -0.12 -1.46 -8.86
N THR A 13 -0.36 -0.76 -9.96
CA THR A 13 0.50 0.35 -10.35
C THR A 13 0.21 1.54 -9.44
N PRO A 14 1.16 2.50 -9.31
CA PRO A 14 0.97 3.61 -8.37
C PRO A 14 -0.30 4.44 -8.61
N ASP A 15 -0.72 4.59 -9.87
CA ASP A 15 -1.93 5.33 -10.22
C ASP A 15 -3.22 4.66 -9.74
N GLN A 16 -3.14 3.39 -9.39
CA GLN A 16 -4.30 2.63 -8.89
C GLN A 16 -4.40 2.65 -7.36
N LEU A 17 -3.37 3.14 -6.68
CA LEU A 17 -3.37 3.21 -5.23
C LEU A 17 -4.30 4.31 -4.73
N MET A 18 -4.85 4.11 -3.55
CA MET A 18 -5.71 5.07 -2.87
C MET A 18 -5.25 5.27 -1.44
N GLU A 19 -5.57 6.42 -0.87
CA GLU A 19 -5.31 6.67 0.55
C GLU A 19 -6.03 5.62 1.39
N GLY A 20 -5.32 5.08 2.36
CA GLY A 20 -5.84 4.03 3.22
C GLY A 20 -5.49 2.61 2.76
N ASP A 21 -4.96 2.45 1.55
CA ASP A 21 -4.52 1.14 1.08
C ASP A 21 -3.33 0.65 1.91
N LEU A 22 -3.30 -0.66 2.14
CA LEU A 22 -2.16 -1.32 2.80
C LEU A 22 -1.29 -1.93 1.72
N ILE A 23 -0.03 -1.55 1.72
CA ILE A 23 0.93 -2.02 0.73
C ILE A 23 2.17 -2.58 1.41
N LYS A 24 2.90 -3.42 0.70
CA LYS A 24 4.13 -4.01 1.23
C LYS A 24 5.34 -3.28 0.66
N ILE A 25 6.19 -2.79 1.56
CA ILE A 25 7.45 -2.14 1.22
C ILE A 25 8.53 -2.78 2.09
N ASN A 26 9.54 -3.41 1.46
CA ASN A 26 10.68 -4.02 2.17
C ASN A 26 10.25 -4.95 3.31
N ASP A 27 9.29 -5.83 3.04
CA ASP A 27 8.75 -6.78 4.00
C ASP A 27 7.88 -6.17 5.11
N ASP A 28 7.64 -4.87 5.06
CA ASP A 28 6.74 -4.20 6.00
C ASP A 28 5.43 -3.83 5.33
N ILE A 29 4.33 -3.97 6.05
CA ILE A 29 3.03 -3.52 5.58
C ILE A 29 2.80 -2.12 6.13
N VAL A 30 2.54 -1.18 5.22
CA VAL A 30 2.37 0.23 5.57
C VAL A 30 1.09 0.76 4.96
N GLU A 31 0.57 1.84 5.52
CA GLU A 31 -0.66 2.47 5.04
C GLU A 31 -0.33 3.66 4.15
N VAL A 32 -0.95 3.71 2.98
CA VAL A 32 -0.80 4.84 2.06
C VAL A 32 -1.57 6.04 2.62
N VAL A 33 -0.88 7.17 2.77
CA VAL A 33 -1.50 8.41 3.27
C VAL A 33 -1.62 9.49 2.20
N ASN A 34 -0.78 9.46 1.18
CA ASN A 34 -0.90 10.40 0.06
C ASN A 34 -0.15 9.85 -1.15
N ILE A 35 -0.58 10.24 -2.35
CA ILE A 35 0.04 9.84 -3.60
C ILE A 35 0.14 11.06 -4.50
N ASP A 36 1.36 11.36 -4.95
CA ASP A 36 1.62 12.45 -5.89
C ASP A 36 2.39 11.91 -7.08
N SER A 37 2.20 12.54 -8.23
CA SER A 37 2.99 12.24 -9.41
C SER A 37 3.77 13.47 -9.84
N ASP A 38 4.86 13.26 -10.60
CA ASP A 38 5.56 14.37 -11.21
C ASP A 38 4.73 14.94 -12.38
N ALA A 39 5.22 16.02 -12.98
CA ALA A 39 4.48 16.68 -14.06
C ALA A 39 4.29 15.81 -15.29
N THR A 40 5.14 14.81 -15.48
CA THR A 40 5.05 13.89 -16.62
C THR A 40 4.18 12.67 -16.36
N GLY A 41 3.87 12.39 -15.08
CA GLY A 41 3.18 11.17 -14.69
C GLY A 41 4.04 9.92 -14.75
N SER A 42 5.35 10.07 -14.83
CA SER A 42 6.29 8.94 -14.92
C SER A 42 6.75 8.44 -13.57
N ILE A 43 6.84 9.33 -12.59
CA ILE A 43 7.32 9.01 -11.24
C ILE A 43 6.24 9.36 -10.25
N TYR A 44 5.96 8.44 -9.35
CA TYR A 44 4.98 8.63 -8.28
C TYR A 44 5.67 8.62 -6.92
N ALA A 45 5.33 9.58 -6.09
CA ALA A 45 5.76 9.62 -4.70
C ALA A 45 4.61 9.14 -3.83
N VAL A 46 4.82 8.05 -3.11
CA VAL A 46 3.80 7.46 -2.25
C VAL A 46 4.21 7.71 -0.79
N GLU A 47 3.47 8.58 -0.13
CA GLU A 47 3.65 8.81 1.30
C GLU A 47 2.93 7.71 2.06
N HIS A 48 3.62 7.10 2.99
CA HIS A 48 3.06 6.00 3.76
C HIS A 48 3.45 6.12 5.22
N GLN A 49 2.62 5.53 6.08
CA GLN A 49 2.79 5.55 7.52
C GLN A 49 3.09 4.14 8.00
N ASN A 50 4.16 3.99 8.79
CA ASN A 50 4.51 2.71 9.37
C ASN A 50 3.73 2.49 10.68
N GLU A 51 3.98 1.34 11.33
CA GLU A 51 3.29 0.98 12.57
C GLU A 51 3.60 1.92 13.74
N PHE A 52 4.67 2.69 13.63
CA PHE A 52 5.07 3.65 14.66
C PHE A 52 4.52 5.06 14.39
N GLY A 53 3.73 5.23 13.35
CA GLY A 53 3.17 6.52 12.98
C GLY A 53 4.13 7.43 12.21
N GLU A 54 5.26 6.92 11.80
CA GLU A 54 6.23 7.71 11.04
C GLU A 54 5.84 7.74 9.57
N ILE A 55 5.94 8.94 8.96
CA ILE A 55 5.63 9.13 7.55
C ILE A 55 6.93 9.06 6.75
N GLU A 56 6.92 8.22 5.73
CA GLU A 56 8.03 8.07 4.81
C GLU A 56 7.51 8.17 3.38
N ILE A 57 8.41 8.43 2.44
CA ILE A 57 8.06 8.57 1.03
C ILE A 57 8.83 7.53 0.23
N ALA A 58 8.10 6.77 -0.58
CA ALA A 58 8.68 5.83 -1.52
C ALA A 58 8.39 6.31 -2.94
N GLU A 59 9.39 6.24 -3.81
CA GLU A 59 9.22 6.61 -5.21
C GLU A 59 9.08 5.37 -6.07
N TYR A 60 8.15 5.43 -7.01
CA TYR A 60 7.88 4.34 -7.94
C TYR A 60 7.77 4.88 -9.36
N ASN A 61 8.15 4.06 -10.33
CA ASN A 61 7.84 4.34 -11.71
C ASN A 61 6.36 4.02 -11.98
N PHE A 62 5.80 4.65 -13.00
CA PHE A 62 4.36 4.50 -13.30
C PHE A 62 3.94 3.04 -13.56
N ASP A 63 4.87 2.21 -14.00
CA ASP A 63 4.61 0.80 -14.33
C ASP A 63 5.09 -0.20 -13.28
N ASP A 64 5.58 0.29 -12.14
CA ASP A 64 5.97 -0.58 -11.04
C ASP A 64 4.72 -1.23 -10.43
N LEU A 65 4.85 -2.49 -10.04
CA LEU A 65 3.76 -3.21 -9.38
C LEU A 65 4.02 -3.23 -7.87
N ILE A 66 3.02 -2.77 -7.14
CA ILE A 66 3.08 -2.63 -5.69
C ILE A 66 2.12 -3.63 -5.06
N PRO A 67 2.60 -4.54 -4.19
CA PRO A 67 1.70 -5.51 -3.57
C PRO A 67 0.69 -4.85 -2.64
N LEU A 68 -0.58 -5.09 -2.91
CA LEU A 68 -1.70 -4.60 -2.10
C LEU A 68 -2.15 -5.71 -1.15
N TYR A 69 -2.34 -5.34 0.11
CA TYR A 69 -2.81 -6.26 1.14
C TYR A 69 -4.14 -5.80 1.69
N VAL A 70 -4.97 -6.75 2.04
CA VAL A 70 -6.27 -6.47 2.66
C VAL A 70 -6.47 -7.38 3.86
N PHE A 71 -7.27 -6.92 4.82
CA PHE A 71 -7.70 -7.78 5.91
C PHE A 71 -8.90 -8.60 5.47
N ILE A 72 -8.84 -9.88 5.73
CA ILE A 72 -10.01 -10.75 5.60
C ILE A 72 -10.41 -11.25 6.97
N GLU A 73 -11.68 -11.54 7.12
CA GLU A 73 -12.23 -12.08 8.33
C GLU A 73 -12.36 -13.59 8.18
N GLU A 74 -11.74 -14.34 9.07
CA GLU A 74 -11.88 -15.78 9.09
C GLU A 74 -12.93 -16.16 10.12
N ASP A 75 -13.98 -16.85 9.66
CA ASP A 75 -14.98 -17.41 10.53
C ASP A 75 -14.56 -18.85 10.86
N GLU A 76 -14.37 -19.11 12.14
CA GLU A 76 -14.19 -20.47 12.61
C GLU A 76 -15.53 -20.99 13.09
N GLU A 77 -15.96 -22.05 12.49
CA GLU A 77 -17.15 -22.75 12.91
C GLU A 77 -16.80 -23.97 13.75
#